data_d68b5ec74bd4136bab76c75dab219bf3
#
_entry.id   d68b5ec74bd4136bab76c75dab219bf3
#
_cell.length_a   1.000
_cell.length_b   1.000
_cell.length_c   1.000
_cell.angle_alpha   90.00
_cell.angle_beta   90.00
_cell.angle_gamma   90.00
#
_symmetry.space_group_name_H-M   'P 1'
#
loop_
_entity.id
_entity.type
_entity.pdbx_description
1 polymer ?
#
loop_
_entity_poly.entity_id
_entity_poly.type
_entity_poly.pdbx_seq_one_letter_code
_entity_poly.pdbx_strand_id
1 'polypeptide(L)'
;MEKYITLITNTITPLRKSPQRLNLRPTSQEDREAIARLLFSAYDESTFPTQENAQHYVETILNGTHGEFYPEASPILIDDNGRAVAVLLSLKNRLDHNGPENTPTLLELITTPSRRREGIAEELITYALDVMHTQHHGAASTHISETNAAALALYLTLGWQRWTPQDDTFLPA
;
A
#
# COMPACT_ATOMS: atom_id res chain seq x y z
N MET A 1 -4.43 3.87 23.32
CA MET A 1 -4.72 2.93 22.21
C MET A 1 -4.71 3.70 20.90
N GLU A 2 -3.92 3.23 19.97
CA GLU A 2 -3.85 3.86 18.65
C GLU A 2 -5.15 3.66 17.88
N LYS A 3 -5.67 4.72 17.28
CA LYS A 3 -6.88 4.65 16.48
C LYS A 3 -6.52 4.64 15.00
N TYR A 4 -7.27 3.88 14.25
CA TYR A 4 -7.11 3.76 12.80
C TYR A 4 -8.34 4.29 12.08
N ILE A 5 -8.09 4.83 10.91
CA ILE A 5 -9.13 5.34 10.01
C ILE A 5 -9.10 4.50 8.75
N THR A 6 -10.26 4.06 8.30
CA THR A 6 -10.39 3.38 7.02
C THR A 6 -10.75 4.41 5.96
N LEU A 7 -9.98 4.43 4.88
CA LEU A 7 -10.23 5.28 3.72
C LEU A 7 -10.59 4.40 2.52
N ILE A 8 -11.40 4.93 1.63
CA ILE A 8 -11.86 4.22 0.43
C ILE A 8 -11.82 5.16 -0.77
N THR A 9 -11.55 4.58 -1.94
CA THR A 9 -11.64 5.30 -3.21
C THR A 9 -12.12 4.34 -4.28
N ASN A 10 -12.65 4.89 -5.39
CA ASN A 10 -12.87 4.06 -6.57
C ASN A 10 -11.52 3.86 -7.29
N THR A 11 -11.45 2.83 -8.12
CA THR A 11 -10.21 2.47 -8.81
C THR A 11 -10.05 3.18 -10.16
N ILE A 12 -11.01 4.00 -10.55
CA ILE A 12 -10.91 4.80 -11.75
C ILE A 12 -9.92 5.93 -11.48
N THR A 13 -8.77 5.88 -12.10
CA THR A 13 -7.77 6.93 -11.95
C THR A 13 -7.97 7.97 -13.04
N PRO A 14 -7.73 9.26 -12.75
CA PRO A 14 -7.72 10.26 -13.80
C PRO A 14 -6.68 9.91 -14.85
N LEU A 15 -6.93 10.29 -16.09
CA LEU A 15 -5.94 10.16 -17.15
C LEU A 15 -4.64 10.82 -16.69
N ARG A 16 -3.56 10.06 -16.73
CA ARG A 16 -2.26 10.60 -16.35
C ARG A 16 -1.87 11.71 -17.31
N LYS A 17 -1.49 12.85 -16.76
CA LYS A 17 -1.02 13.99 -17.55
C LYS A 17 0.37 13.73 -18.12
N SER A 18 1.10 12.79 -17.56
CA SER A 18 2.43 12.40 -17.98
C SER A 18 2.57 10.89 -17.96
N PRO A 19 3.41 10.29 -18.80
CA PRO A 19 3.65 8.86 -18.77
C PRO A 19 4.26 8.43 -17.44
N GLN A 20 4.11 7.16 -17.11
CA GLN A 20 4.73 6.60 -15.92
C GLN A 20 6.24 6.84 -15.96
N ARG A 21 6.73 7.53 -14.94
CA ARG A 21 8.12 7.95 -14.84
C ARG A 21 9.02 6.88 -14.26
N LEU A 22 8.46 6.03 -13.40
CA LEU A 22 9.22 5.04 -12.65
C LEU A 22 9.07 3.65 -13.25
N ASN A 23 10.16 2.90 -13.22
CA ASN A 23 10.17 1.52 -13.68
C ASN A 23 9.69 0.59 -12.56
N LEU A 24 8.38 0.49 -12.42
CA LEU A 24 7.72 -0.34 -11.40
C LEU A 24 7.42 -1.73 -11.94
N ARG A 25 7.49 -2.72 -11.07
CA ARG A 25 7.09 -4.09 -11.39
C ARG A 25 6.34 -4.72 -10.22
N PRO A 26 5.58 -5.81 -10.45
CA PRO A 26 4.95 -6.53 -9.36
C PRO A 26 5.98 -7.13 -8.40
N THR A 27 5.62 -7.16 -7.13
CA THR A 27 6.41 -7.83 -6.09
C THR A 27 6.27 -9.34 -6.19
N SER A 28 7.32 -10.07 -5.86
CA SER A 28 7.31 -11.53 -5.78
C SER A 28 7.89 -12.02 -4.46
N GLN A 29 7.82 -13.31 -4.20
CA GLN A 29 8.40 -13.93 -3.01
C GLN A 29 9.91 -13.71 -2.91
N GLU A 30 10.58 -13.52 -4.03
CA GLU A 30 12.03 -13.28 -4.07
C GLU A 30 12.41 -11.91 -3.52
N ASP A 31 11.45 -11.00 -3.42
CA ASP A 31 11.68 -9.63 -2.93
C ASP A 31 11.61 -9.51 -1.41
N ARG A 32 11.30 -10.57 -0.69
CA ARG A 32 11.03 -10.49 0.76
C ARG A 32 12.18 -9.89 1.57
N GLU A 33 13.42 -10.25 1.25
CA GLU A 33 14.57 -9.68 1.97
C GLU A 33 14.75 -8.20 1.68
N ALA A 34 14.62 -7.80 0.42
CA ALA A 34 14.75 -6.41 0.01
C ALA A 34 13.65 -5.54 0.66
N ILE A 35 12.43 -6.05 0.72
CA ILE A 35 11.31 -5.37 1.37
C ILE A 35 11.57 -5.26 2.87
N ALA A 36 12.04 -6.33 3.51
CA ALA A 36 12.34 -6.31 4.94
C ALA A 36 13.41 -5.28 5.29
N ARG A 37 14.46 -5.17 4.48
CA ARG A 37 15.49 -4.13 4.68
C ARG A 37 14.91 -2.74 4.54
N LEU A 38 14.04 -2.53 3.57
CA LEU A 38 13.38 -1.25 3.35
C LEU A 38 12.52 -0.89 4.56
N LEU A 39 11.68 -1.80 5.04
CA LEU A 39 10.85 -1.59 6.22
C LEU A 39 11.70 -1.28 7.46
N PHE A 40 12.75 -2.05 7.68
CA PHE A 40 13.63 -1.86 8.82
C PHE A 40 14.30 -0.48 8.79
N SER A 41 14.68 0.00 7.61
CA SER A 41 15.33 1.31 7.47
C SER A 41 14.35 2.48 7.57
N ALA A 42 13.08 2.26 7.22
CA ALA A 42 12.07 3.32 7.13
C ALA A 42 11.28 3.51 8.43
N TYR A 43 11.10 2.45 9.21
CA TYR A 43 10.40 2.49 10.48
C TYR A 43 11.38 2.72 11.63
N ASP A 44 10.86 3.22 12.76
CA ASP A 44 11.67 3.42 13.94
C ASP A 44 11.91 2.11 14.71
N GLU A 45 12.80 2.16 15.68
CA GLU A 45 13.18 0.99 16.48
C GLU A 45 12.03 0.41 17.31
N SER A 46 11.02 1.21 17.61
CA SER A 46 9.88 0.71 18.38
C SER A 46 8.99 -0.21 17.54
N THR A 47 8.95 0.00 16.23
CA THR A 47 8.16 -0.83 15.31
C THR A 47 8.92 -2.12 14.96
N PHE A 48 10.19 -1.99 14.55
CA PHE A 48 11.03 -3.14 14.20
C PHE A 48 12.36 -3.02 14.94
N PRO A 49 12.47 -3.61 16.14
CA PRO A 49 13.73 -3.57 16.89
C PRO A 49 14.90 -4.23 16.18
N THR A 50 14.65 -5.24 15.35
CA THR A 50 15.67 -5.95 14.58
C THR A 50 15.24 -6.17 13.14
N GLN A 51 16.22 -6.44 12.28
CA GLN A 51 15.95 -6.83 10.90
C GLN A 51 15.08 -8.09 10.82
N GLU A 52 15.29 -9.05 11.74
CA GLU A 52 14.49 -10.27 11.81
C GLU A 52 13.01 -9.99 12.07
N ASN A 53 12.69 -8.98 12.89
CA ASN A 53 11.31 -8.59 13.13
C ASN A 53 10.65 -8.07 11.86
N ALA A 54 11.34 -7.25 11.08
CA ALA A 54 10.85 -6.76 9.80
C ALA A 54 10.68 -7.91 8.81
N GLN A 55 11.64 -8.82 8.76
CA GLN A 55 11.59 -9.99 7.88
C GLN A 55 10.39 -10.89 8.22
N HIS A 56 10.18 -11.15 9.50
CA HIS A 56 9.03 -11.93 9.96
C HIS A 56 7.71 -11.28 9.56
N TYR A 57 7.60 -9.97 9.73
CA TYR A 57 6.39 -9.23 9.34
C TYR A 57 6.12 -9.36 7.84
N VAL A 58 7.14 -9.18 7.01
CA VAL A 58 6.99 -9.34 5.56
C VAL A 58 6.52 -10.75 5.21
N GLU A 59 7.07 -11.78 5.86
CA GLU A 59 6.64 -13.16 5.64
C GLU A 59 5.15 -13.35 5.97
N THR A 60 4.64 -12.72 7.03
CA THR A 60 3.21 -12.81 7.36
C THR A 60 2.33 -12.16 6.30
N ILE A 61 2.81 -11.12 5.64
CA ILE A 61 2.08 -10.49 4.53
C ILE A 61 2.05 -11.42 3.32
N LEU A 62 3.21 -11.91 2.92
CA LEU A 62 3.34 -12.72 1.71
C LEU A 62 2.67 -14.09 1.83
N ASN A 63 2.56 -14.63 3.04
CA ASN A 63 1.95 -15.95 3.25
C ASN A 63 0.43 -15.91 3.48
N GLY A 64 -0.18 -14.71 3.46
CA GLY A 64 -1.62 -14.58 3.57
C GLY A 64 -2.19 -14.49 4.99
N THR A 65 -1.35 -14.28 6.00
CA THR A 65 -1.81 -14.15 7.39
C THR A 65 -2.82 -13.02 7.57
N HIS A 66 -2.63 -11.90 6.88
CA HIS A 66 -3.51 -10.73 6.97
C HIS A 66 -4.62 -10.70 5.92
N GLY A 67 -4.56 -11.60 4.97
CA GLY A 67 -5.44 -11.70 3.81
C GLY A 67 -4.63 -12.15 2.60
N GLU A 68 -5.32 -12.52 1.53
CA GLU A 68 -4.63 -13.01 0.34
C GLU A 68 -3.75 -11.91 -0.26
N PHE A 69 -2.45 -12.18 -0.36
CA PHE A 69 -1.50 -11.24 -0.94
C PHE A 69 -1.83 -11.01 -2.42
N TYR A 70 -1.70 -9.75 -2.85
CA TYR A 70 -2.06 -9.32 -4.20
C TYR A 70 -0.82 -8.82 -4.95
N PRO A 71 0.03 -9.72 -5.46
CA PRO A 71 1.32 -9.32 -6.03
C PRO A 71 1.19 -8.40 -7.25
N GLU A 72 0.18 -8.60 -8.11
CA GLU A 72 -0.01 -7.78 -9.31
C GLU A 72 -0.28 -6.32 -8.97
N ALA A 73 -0.93 -6.06 -7.83
CA ALA A 73 -1.23 -4.72 -7.34
C ALA A 73 -0.28 -4.29 -6.22
N SER A 74 0.91 -4.88 -6.17
CA SER A 74 1.94 -4.59 -5.17
C SER A 74 3.23 -4.18 -5.89
N PRO A 75 3.28 -2.94 -6.41
CA PRO A 75 4.45 -2.48 -7.15
C PRO A 75 5.66 -2.24 -6.27
N ILE A 76 6.84 -2.54 -6.79
CA ILE A 76 8.11 -2.28 -6.14
C ILE A 76 9.03 -1.52 -7.08
N LEU A 77 9.81 -0.61 -6.50
CA LEU A 77 10.84 0.14 -7.21
C LEU A 77 12.20 -0.30 -6.69
N ILE A 78 13.01 -0.86 -7.59
CA ILE A 78 14.37 -1.31 -7.30
C ILE A 78 15.34 -0.34 -7.98
N ASP A 79 16.37 0.09 -7.26
CA ASP A 79 17.39 0.97 -7.82
C ASP A 79 18.42 0.19 -8.64
N ASP A 80 19.39 0.92 -9.22
CA ASP A 80 20.43 0.32 -10.07
C ASP A 80 21.38 -0.61 -9.29
N ASN A 81 21.36 -0.53 -7.96
CA ASN A 81 22.16 -1.40 -7.08
C ASN A 81 21.39 -2.62 -6.58
N GLY A 82 20.18 -2.83 -7.07
CA GLY A 82 19.34 -3.95 -6.66
C GLY A 82 18.65 -3.78 -5.32
N ARG A 83 18.60 -2.57 -4.78
CA ARG A 83 17.93 -2.28 -3.51
C ARG A 83 16.50 -1.80 -3.72
N ALA A 84 15.60 -2.25 -2.87
CA ALA A 84 14.25 -1.72 -2.86
C ALA A 84 14.26 -0.31 -2.27
N VAL A 85 13.76 0.66 -3.02
CA VAL A 85 13.66 2.05 -2.58
C VAL A 85 12.23 2.45 -2.26
N ALA A 86 11.26 1.72 -2.77
CA ALA A 86 9.85 1.94 -2.45
C ALA A 86 9.04 0.69 -2.76
N VAL A 87 7.97 0.46 -2.00
CA VAL A 87 7.07 -0.66 -2.23
C VAL A 87 5.67 -0.30 -1.74
N LEU A 88 4.67 -0.81 -2.43
CA LEU A 88 3.29 -0.83 -1.97
C LEU A 88 2.85 -2.28 -1.94
N LEU A 89 2.44 -2.78 -0.76
CA LEU A 89 1.94 -4.13 -0.58
C LEU A 89 0.43 -4.09 -0.44
N SER A 90 -0.26 -4.85 -1.27
CA SER A 90 -1.73 -4.92 -1.32
C SER A 90 -2.22 -6.32 -1.02
N LEU A 91 -3.45 -6.39 -0.48
CA LEU A 91 -4.17 -7.63 -0.25
C LEU A 91 -5.44 -7.62 -1.09
N LYS A 92 -5.87 -8.78 -1.57
CA LYS A 92 -7.16 -8.91 -2.27
C LYS A 92 -8.34 -8.71 -1.33
N ASN A 93 -8.14 -9.05 -0.07
CA ASN A 93 -9.08 -8.81 1.03
C ASN A 93 -8.29 -8.66 2.30
N ARG A 94 -8.87 -8.10 3.33
CA ARG A 94 -8.22 -8.01 4.63
C ARG A 94 -9.06 -8.76 5.66
N LEU A 95 -8.40 -9.64 6.42
CA LEU A 95 -9.06 -10.53 7.37
C LEU A 95 -9.09 -9.97 8.80
N ASP A 96 -8.15 -9.11 9.13
CA ASP A 96 -7.89 -8.66 10.50
C ASP A 96 -8.48 -7.30 10.84
N HIS A 97 -9.25 -6.70 9.95
CA HIS A 97 -9.89 -5.40 10.18
C HIS A 97 -11.30 -5.35 9.64
N ASN A 98 -12.12 -4.51 10.28
CA ASN A 98 -13.44 -4.19 9.79
C ASN A 98 -13.33 -3.15 8.68
N GLY A 99 -13.59 -3.56 7.48
CA GLY A 99 -13.52 -2.70 6.29
C GLY A 99 -14.58 -3.09 5.26
N PRO A 100 -14.60 -2.40 4.11
CA PRO A 100 -15.54 -2.73 3.04
C PRO A 100 -15.35 -4.16 2.55
N GLU A 101 -16.47 -4.89 2.40
CA GLU A 101 -16.42 -6.28 1.94
C GLU A 101 -15.98 -6.37 0.48
N ASN A 102 -15.31 -7.49 0.14
CA ASN A 102 -14.88 -7.80 -1.23
C ASN A 102 -14.07 -6.68 -1.88
N THR A 103 -13.29 -5.98 -1.07
CA THR A 103 -12.54 -4.81 -1.52
C THR A 103 -11.07 -5.04 -1.24
N PRO A 104 -10.19 -4.91 -2.25
CA PRO A 104 -8.75 -5.00 -1.99
C PRO A 104 -8.30 -3.82 -1.14
N THR A 105 -7.24 -4.04 -0.38
CA THR A 105 -6.71 -3.04 0.55
C THR A 105 -5.23 -2.81 0.31
N LEU A 106 -4.81 -1.55 0.42
CA LEU A 106 -3.39 -1.19 0.45
C LEU A 106 -2.94 -1.33 1.90
N LEU A 107 -2.02 -2.27 2.16
CA LEU A 107 -1.60 -2.61 3.51
C LEU A 107 -0.40 -1.81 3.97
N GLU A 108 0.64 -1.73 3.13
CA GLU A 108 1.89 -1.03 3.44
C GLU A 108 2.32 -0.19 2.25
N LEU A 109 2.73 1.04 2.52
CA LEU A 109 3.27 1.95 1.52
C LEU A 109 4.53 2.58 2.10
N ILE A 110 5.68 2.18 1.59
CA ILE A 110 6.97 2.57 2.15
C ILE A 110 7.87 3.13 1.06
N THR A 111 8.49 4.28 1.36
CA THR A 111 9.54 4.87 0.53
C THR A 111 10.76 5.11 1.41
N THR A 112 11.94 4.77 0.92
CA THR A 112 13.17 5.04 1.66
C THR A 112 13.27 6.54 2.00
N PRO A 113 13.73 6.90 3.23
CA PRO A 113 13.72 8.30 3.65
C PRO A 113 14.44 9.26 2.70
N SER A 114 15.51 8.82 2.06
CA SER A 114 16.30 9.65 1.14
C SER A 114 15.56 9.96 -0.18
N ARG A 115 14.50 9.23 -0.48
CA ARG A 115 13.74 9.37 -1.75
C ARG A 115 12.32 9.89 -1.53
N ARG A 116 12.02 10.39 -0.35
CA ARG A 116 10.71 10.99 -0.07
C ARG A 116 10.55 12.32 -0.80
N ARG A 117 9.30 12.73 -1.02
CA ARG A 117 8.92 13.98 -1.71
C ARG A 117 9.27 14.00 -3.21
N GLU A 118 9.45 12.83 -3.82
CA GLU A 118 9.68 12.72 -5.27
C GLU A 118 8.44 12.26 -6.03
N GLY A 119 7.29 12.13 -5.35
CA GLY A 119 6.06 11.65 -5.99
C GLY A 119 6.01 10.14 -6.18
N ILE A 120 6.93 9.39 -5.58
CA ILE A 120 7.00 7.93 -5.74
C ILE A 120 5.76 7.25 -5.17
N ALA A 121 5.33 7.65 -3.96
CA ALA A 121 4.16 7.05 -3.32
C ALA A 121 2.91 7.18 -4.18
N GLU A 122 2.70 8.34 -4.78
CA GLU A 122 1.56 8.57 -5.67
C GLU A 122 1.60 7.65 -6.89
N GLU A 123 2.76 7.44 -7.49
CA GLU A 123 2.90 6.53 -8.62
C GLU A 123 2.65 5.08 -8.23
N LEU A 124 3.09 4.66 -7.04
CA LEU A 124 2.81 3.32 -6.52
C LEU A 124 1.30 3.11 -6.35
N ILE A 125 0.62 4.07 -5.75
CA ILE A 125 -0.83 4.01 -5.54
C ILE A 125 -1.56 3.94 -6.89
N THR A 126 -1.18 4.79 -7.82
CA THR A 126 -1.80 4.82 -9.15
C THR A 126 -1.61 3.49 -9.87
N TYR A 127 -0.41 2.92 -9.80
CA TYR A 127 -0.12 1.61 -10.38
C TYR A 127 -1.07 0.54 -9.80
N ALA A 128 -1.19 0.50 -8.47
CA ALA A 128 -2.04 -0.49 -7.81
C ALA A 128 -3.51 -0.32 -8.21
N LEU A 129 -4.01 0.90 -8.21
CA LEU A 129 -5.40 1.17 -8.59
C LEU A 129 -5.68 0.79 -10.06
N ASP A 130 -4.74 1.06 -10.96
CA ASP A 130 -4.88 0.68 -12.37
C ASP A 130 -4.98 -0.84 -12.53
N VAL A 131 -4.16 -1.60 -11.82
CA VAL A 131 -4.22 -3.06 -11.83
C VAL A 131 -5.57 -3.54 -11.28
N MET A 132 -5.98 -3.01 -10.14
CA MET A 132 -7.25 -3.37 -9.52
C MET A 132 -8.43 -3.10 -10.45
N HIS A 133 -8.42 -1.94 -11.10
CA HIS A 133 -9.46 -1.58 -12.05
C HIS A 133 -9.50 -2.54 -13.24
N THR A 134 -8.35 -2.87 -13.80
CA THR A 134 -8.23 -3.83 -14.91
C THR A 134 -8.74 -5.20 -14.53
N GLN A 135 -8.57 -5.59 -13.27
CA GLN A 135 -9.04 -6.88 -12.76
C GLN A 135 -10.46 -6.81 -12.16
N HIS A 136 -11.20 -5.76 -12.49
CA HIS A 136 -12.62 -5.58 -12.16
C HIS A 136 -12.93 -5.33 -10.69
N HIS A 137 -11.97 -4.77 -9.93
CA HIS A 137 -12.26 -4.25 -8.61
C HIS A 137 -12.67 -2.77 -8.74
N GLY A 138 -13.88 -2.44 -8.32
CA GLY A 138 -14.39 -1.07 -8.46
C GLY A 138 -13.92 -0.11 -7.38
N ALA A 139 -13.43 -0.63 -6.25
CA ALA A 139 -12.98 0.19 -5.12
C ALA A 139 -11.74 -0.43 -4.48
N ALA A 140 -11.02 0.41 -3.73
CA ALA A 140 -9.88 -0.01 -2.90
C ALA A 140 -9.96 0.71 -1.57
N SER A 141 -9.44 0.07 -0.52
CA SER A 141 -9.41 0.65 0.82
C SER A 141 -7.99 0.70 1.36
N THR A 142 -7.80 1.48 2.40
CA THR A 142 -6.57 1.47 3.20
C THR A 142 -6.92 1.80 4.65
N HIS A 143 -6.06 1.42 5.59
CA HIS A 143 -6.30 1.54 7.01
C HIS A 143 -5.08 2.22 7.63
N ILE A 144 -5.28 3.44 8.12
CA ILE A 144 -4.17 4.32 8.50
C ILE A 144 -4.36 4.78 9.94
N SER A 145 -3.26 4.79 10.72
CA SER A 145 -3.27 5.37 12.05
C SER A 145 -3.64 6.85 11.99
N GLU A 146 -4.51 7.30 12.89
CA GLU A 146 -4.86 8.71 13.02
C GLU A 146 -3.65 9.60 13.26
N THR A 147 -2.59 9.07 13.83
CA THR A 147 -1.36 9.83 14.12
C THR A 147 -0.45 9.95 12.90
N ASN A 148 -0.70 9.21 11.84
CA ASN A 148 0.10 9.29 10.62
C ASN A 148 -0.41 10.41 9.72
N ALA A 149 -0.09 11.65 10.10
CA ALA A 149 -0.58 12.82 9.39
C ALA A 149 -0.11 12.90 7.94
N ALA A 150 1.12 12.45 7.67
CA ALA A 150 1.67 12.47 6.31
C ALA A 150 0.91 11.54 5.38
N ALA A 151 0.61 10.32 5.82
CA ALA A 151 -0.16 9.37 5.02
C ALA A 151 -1.59 9.86 4.82
N LEU A 152 -2.24 10.35 5.88
CA LEU A 152 -3.60 10.90 5.76
C LEU A 152 -3.64 12.03 4.74
N ALA A 153 -2.71 12.97 4.80
CA ALA A 153 -2.65 14.09 3.87
C ALA A 153 -2.50 13.60 2.43
N LEU A 154 -1.63 12.61 2.20
CA LEU A 154 -1.42 12.04 0.88
C LEU A 154 -2.71 11.46 0.31
N TYR A 155 -3.35 10.55 1.05
CA TYR A 155 -4.56 9.89 0.56
C TYR A 155 -5.72 10.86 0.36
N LEU A 156 -5.93 11.80 1.29
CA LEU A 156 -7.00 12.80 1.16
C LEU A 156 -6.75 13.71 -0.05
N THR A 157 -5.50 14.11 -0.30
CA THR A 157 -5.13 14.89 -1.47
C THR A 157 -5.44 14.13 -2.77
N LEU A 158 -5.28 12.81 -2.76
CA LEU A 158 -5.58 11.95 -3.91
C LEU A 158 -7.08 11.66 -4.07
N GLY A 159 -7.93 12.21 -3.20
CA GLY A 159 -9.38 12.07 -3.31
C GLY A 159 -9.99 10.90 -2.55
N TRP A 160 -9.22 10.22 -1.72
CA TRP A 160 -9.77 9.15 -0.90
C TRP A 160 -10.72 9.73 0.15
N GLN A 161 -11.74 8.97 0.52
CA GLN A 161 -12.77 9.38 1.47
C GLN A 161 -12.78 8.45 2.68
N ARG A 162 -13.22 8.98 3.82
CA ARG A 162 -13.37 8.16 5.02
C ARG A 162 -14.51 7.17 4.83
N TRP A 163 -14.28 5.94 5.24
CA TRP A 163 -15.28 4.88 5.24
C TRP A 163 -15.63 4.48 6.68
N THR A 164 -16.93 4.23 6.94
CA THR A 164 -17.40 3.68 8.21
C THR A 164 -18.33 2.51 7.92
N PRO A 165 -18.56 1.59 8.90
CA PRO A 165 -19.45 0.45 8.69
C PRO A 165 -20.89 0.81 8.31
N GLN A 166 -21.32 2.06 8.56
CA GLN A 166 -22.64 2.53 8.20
C GLN A 166 -22.73 3.00 6.74
N ASP A 167 -21.63 3.05 6.04
CA ASP A 167 -21.57 3.55 4.66
C ASP A 167 -21.82 2.43 3.64
N ASP A 168 -22.90 1.65 3.85
CA ASP A 168 -23.28 0.56 2.93
C ASP A 168 -23.64 1.07 1.53
N THR A 169 -23.74 2.38 1.38
CA THR A 169 -24.14 3.02 0.14
C THR A 169 -22.96 3.49 -0.71
N PHE A 170 -21.72 3.24 -0.29
CA PHE A 170 -20.60 3.60 -1.14
C PHE A 170 -20.62 2.71 -2.39
N LEU A 171 -20.86 3.36 -3.53
CA LEU A 171 -20.87 2.69 -4.82
C LEU A 171 -19.67 3.16 -5.62
N PRO A 172 -18.77 2.23 -5.99
CA PRO A 172 -17.67 2.57 -6.89
C PRO A 172 -18.25 3.05 -8.23
N ALA A 173 -17.68 4.10 -8.73
CA ALA A 173 -18.12 4.64 -10.01
C ALA A 173 -17.75 3.68 -11.16
#